data_f85b0211e2a2876739446c35c5898456
#
_entry.id   f85b0211e2a2876739446c35c5898456
#
_cell.length_a   1.000
_cell.length_b   1.000
_cell.length_c   1.000
_cell.angle_alpha   90.00
_cell.angle_beta   90.00
_cell.angle_gamma   90.00
#
_symmetry.space_group_name_H-M   'P 1'
#
loop_
_entity.id
_entity.type
_entity.pdbx_description
1 polymer ?
#
loop_
_entity_poly.entity_id
_entity_poly.type
_entity_poly.pdbx_seq_one_letter_code
_entity_poly.pdbx_strand_id
1 'polypeptide(L)'
;MRLIAWLLAATVLPAMAQSVPQPPAEQALTGLMKAIDAKVLRRHTEVLAAFGTRHTASETQSETRGIGAARRFIEREWRRCAAGTPLQISTMAHTEPAGRRIAAPTEIVNIVATLPGRDPKRLIVVSGHYDSRNADVMDAVGEAPGANDDASGTVAVMELACAMARSPKPFEATLVFAAVSGEEQGLLGAANMAKLLDVEGQTVEAMITNDIVGSPRGANGEHAPMRLRLFADGLDPLLRLMLRGAGAEISPRLKAQQQLAAAGGSDDLPAAQLGRHLARAAEHYLPGFQIDLIQRRDRTLRGGDHLPFLERGLAAVRFTEPFENFANQHQNVRTVNGKLAGDLVEFVDFDYLSRVTRANLAGLATLAWAPPPPAGVLVDASELSNDTRLRWQASPGATGYRVLWRRSEAARWEAARDFGADVREALIAGVSRDDVVFAVQALSADGHSSLAVFAPPLVPAR
;
A
#
# COMPACT_ATOMS: atom_id res chain seq x y z
N MET A 1 69.53 43.36 4.75
CA MET A 1 69.11 42.04 5.27
C MET A 1 67.62 41.89 5.03
N ARG A 2 67.21 41.09 4.05
CA ARG A 2 65.78 40.80 3.75
C ARG A 2 65.51 39.38 4.25
N LEU A 3 64.60 39.21 5.27
CA LEU A 3 64.13 37.95 5.72
C LEU A 3 63.04 37.45 4.77
N ILE A 4 63.21 36.28 4.18
CA ILE A 4 62.21 35.53 3.40
C ILE A 4 61.51 34.56 4.36
N ALA A 5 60.23 34.81 4.59
CA ALA A 5 59.36 33.91 5.35
C ALA A 5 58.80 32.84 4.39
N TRP A 6 59.03 31.57 4.67
CA TRP A 6 58.43 30.43 3.99
C TRP A 6 57.08 30.10 4.63
N LEU A 7 56.00 30.30 3.86
CA LEU A 7 54.67 29.79 4.23
C LEU A 7 54.59 28.31 3.83
N LEU A 8 54.51 27.42 4.80
CA LEU A 8 54.16 26.01 4.62
C LEU A 8 52.63 25.94 4.46
N ALA A 9 52.14 25.68 3.25
CA ALA A 9 50.75 25.35 3.01
C ALA A 9 50.51 23.88 3.38
N ALA A 10 49.81 23.63 4.48
CA ALA A 10 49.34 22.30 4.86
C ALA A 10 48.12 21.95 3.99
N THR A 11 48.29 21.04 3.06
CA THR A 11 47.17 20.42 2.30
C THR A 11 46.40 19.46 3.22
N VAL A 12 45.22 19.88 3.67
CA VAL A 12 44.26 18.99 4.35
C VAL A 12 43.59 18.13 3.28
N LEU A 13 43.98 16.86 3.21
CA LEU A 13 43.28 15.85 2.42
C LEU A 13 41.91 15.61 3.07
N PRO A 14 40.78 15.60 2.31
CA PRO A 14 39.49 15.25 2.88
C PRO A 14 39.52 13.79 3.33
N ALA A 15 39.22 13.57 4.61
CA ALA A 15 39.02 12.23 5.15
C ALA A 15 37.85 11.58 4.40
N MET A 16 38.12 10.51 3.64
CA MET A 16 37.06 9.65 3.12
C MET A 16 36.29 9.10 4.28
N ALA A 17 35.04 9.53 4.45
CA ALA A 17 34.13 8.93 5.39
C ALA A 17 33.97 7.44 5.01
N GLN A 18 34.51 6.55 5.84
CA GLN A 18 34.27 5.11 5.72
C GLN A 18 32.78 4.88 5.93
N SER A 19 32.11 4.37 4.89
CA SER A 19 30.70 3.99 5.02
C SER A 19 30.57 2.90 6.06
N VAL A 20 29.78 3.15 7.10
CA VAL A 20 29.42 2.14 8.10
C VAL A 20 28.72 1.01 7.34
N PRO A 21 29.09 -0.27 7.51
CA PRO A 21 28.44 -1.38 6.85
C PRO A 21 26.93 -1.38 7.20
N GLN A 22 26.08 -1.34 6.19
CA GLN A 22 24.63 -1.42 6.40
C GLN A 22 24.25 -2.80 6.93
N PRO A 23 23.24 -2.92 7.84
CA PRO A 23 22.70 -4.20 8.26
C PRO A 23 22.26 -5.06 7.06
N PRO A 24 22.33 -6.40 7.14
CA PRO A 24 22.00 -7.29 6.02
C PRO A 24 20.59 -7.07 5.42
N ALA A 25 19.61 -6.75 6.24
CA ALA A 25 18.24 -6.45 5.80
C ALA A 25 18.16 -5.14 4.98
N GLU A 26 18.92 -4.14 5.37
CA GLU A 26 18.99 -2.87 4.67
C GLU A 26 19.70 -2.98 3.31
N GLN A 27 20.74 -3.83 3.23
CA GLN A 27 21.39 -4.18 1.97
C GLN A 27 20.45 -4.95 1.05
N ALA A 28 19.67 -5.90 1.58
CA ALA A 28 18.66 -6.64 0.84
C ALA A 28 17.62 -5.69 0.23
N LEU A 29 17.04 -4.79 1.04
CA LEU A 29 16.06 -3.81 0.58
C LEU A 29 16.63 -2.88 -0.49
N THR A 30 17.84 -2.35 -0.27
CA THR A 30 18.53 -1.50 -1.26
C THR A 30 18.73 -2.23 -2.59
N GLY A 31 19.07 -3.52 -2.55
CA GLY A 31 19.18 -4.39 -3.73
C GLY A 31 17.86 -4.55 -4.48
N LEU A 32 16.78 -4.82 -3.74
CA LEU A 32 15.44 -4.95 -4.30
C LEU A 32 14.96 -3.64 -4.94
N MET A 33 15.18 -2.50 -4.28
CA MET A 33 14.80 -1.19 -4.83
C MET A 33 15.56 -0.85 -6.11
N LYS A 34 16.84 -1.22 -6.21
CA LYS A 34 17.65 -1.03 -7.43
C LYS A 34 17.16 -1.90 -8.59
N ALA A 35 16.51 -3.02 -8.32
CA ALA A 35 15.96 -3.90 -9.35
C ALA A 35 14.72 -3.32 -10.06
N ILE A 36 14.07 -2.30 -9.49
CA ILE A 36 12.94 -1.61 -10.14
C ILE A 36 13.47 -0.74 -11.28
N ASP A 37 13.11 -1.12 -12.52
CA ASP A 37 13.59 -0.48 -13.75
C ASP A 37 12.45 0.27 -14.47
N ALA A 38 12.61 1.59 -14.61
CA ALA A 38 11.66 2.45 -15.34
C ALA A 38 11.45 2.01 -16.80
N LYS A 39 12.45 1.38 -17.43
CA LYS A 39 12.32 0.86 -18.81
C LYS A 39 11.41 -0.37 -18.89
N VAL A 40 11.41 -1.20 -17.85
CA VAL A 40 10.50 -2.36 -17.76
C VAL A 40 9.08 -1.87 -17.54
N LEU A 41 8.87 -0.94 -16.60
CA LEU A 41 7.58 -0.30 -16.36
C LEU A 41 7.01 0.32 -17.64
N ARG A 42 7.83 1.09 -18.39
CA ARG A 42 7.45 1.67 -19.68
C ARG A 42 7.01 0.59 -20.66
N ARG A 43 7.84 -0.40 -20.93
CA ARG A 43 7.56 -1.47 -21.90
C ARG A 43 6.25 -2.20 -21.56
N HIS A 44 6.02 -2.53 -20.30
CA HIS A 44 4.81 -3.23 -19.88
C HIS A 44 3.56 -2.34 -20.03
N THR A 45 3.66 -1.04 -19.70
CA THR A 45 2.57 -0.07 -19.92
C THR A 45 2.26 0.09 -21.41
N GLU A 46 3.28 0.19 -22.26
CA GLU A 46 3.12 0.26 -23.73
C GLU A 46 2.39 -0.96 -24.28
N VAL A 47 2.73 -2.16 -23.80
CA VAL A 47 2.05 -3.40 -24.23
C VAL A 47 0.60 -3.43 -23.74
N LEU A 48 0.33 -3.08 -22.48
CA LEU A 48 -1.05 -3.06 -21.95
C LEU A 48 -1.92 -2.04 -22.69
N ALA A 49 -1.41 -0.84 -22.94
CA ALA A 49 -2.11 0.20 -23.69
C ALA A 49 -2.37 -0.19 -25.14
N ALA A 50 -1.44 -0.92 -25.77
CA ALA A 50 -1.54 -1.37 -27.17
C ALA A 50 -2.64 -2.41 -27.41
N PHE A 51 -3.22 -3.01 -26.37
CA PHE A 51 -4.41 -3.88 -26.52
C PHE A 51 -5.70 -3.10 -26.86
N GLY A 52 -5.61 -1.79 -27.03
CA GLY A 52 -6.67 -0.91 -27.50
C GLY A 52 -7.74 -0.64 -26.47
N THR A 53 -8.33 -1.66 -25.90
CA THR A 53 -9.21 -1.62 -24.73
C THR A 53 -8.91 -2.81 -23.83
N ARG A 54 -9.06 -2.62 -22.52
CA ARG A 54 -9.07 -3.71 -21.55
C ARG A 54 -10.36 -3.69 -20.73
N HIS A 55 -11.43 -3.14 -21.34
CA HIS A 55 -12.74 -3.12 -20.66
C HIS A 55 -13.11 -4.52 -20.17
N THR A 56 -13.64 -4.62 -18.96
CA THR A 56 -13.92 -5.90 -18.29
C THR A 56 -14.73 -6.88 -19.16
N ALA A 57 -15.68 -6.36 -19.97
CA ALA A 57 -16.52 -7.16 -20.88
C ALA A 57 -15.99 -7.17 -22.32
N SER A 58 -14.73 -6.74 -22.57
CA SER A 58 -14.14 -6.74 -23.91
C SER A 58 -13.71 -8.13 -24.38
N GLU A 59 -13.18 -8.21 -25.61
CA GLU A 59 -12.68 -9.43 -26.26
C GLU A 59 -11.74 -10.25 -25.36
N THR A 60 -12.00 -11.56 -25.29
CA THR A 60 -11.23 -12.49 -24.43
C THR A 60 -10.36 -13.48 -25.19
N GLN A 61 -10.58 -13.70 -26.50
CA GLN A 61 -9.89 -14.72 -27.31
C GLN A 61 -8.73 -14.14 -28.15
N SER A 62 -8.84 -12.86 -28.53
CA SER A 62 -7.80 -12.18 -29.31
C SER A 62 -6.45 -12.15 -28.58
N GLU A 63 -5.36 -12.40 -29.31
CA GLU A 63 -3.99 -12.30 -28.76
C GLU A 63 -3.50 -10.85 -28.69
N THR A 64 -4.14 -9.92 -29.41
CA THR A 64 -3.65 -8.55 -29.58
C THR A 64 -4.64 -7.47 -29.14
N ARG A 65 -5.84 -7.83 -28.64
CA ARG A 65 -6.86 -6.87 -28.23
C ARG A 65 -7.67 -7.39 -27.03
N GLY A 66 -8.13 -6.49 -26.21
CA GLY A 66 -9.10 -6.75 -25.16
C GLY A 66 -8.51 -7.29 -23.86
N ILE A 67 -9.41 -7.53 -22.91
CA ILE A 67 -9.07 -7.97 -21.54
C ILE A 67 -8.36 -9.32 -21.52
N GLY A 68 -8.70 -10.22 -22.46
CA GLY A 68 -8.08 -11.55 -22.55
C GLY A 68 -6.61 -11.48 -22.95
N ALA A 69 -6.25 -10.59 -23.89
CA ALA A 69 -4.85 -10.37 -24.29
C ALA A 69 -4.01 -9.83 -23.11
N ALA A 70 -4.57 -8.87 -22.36
CA ALA A 70 -3.92 -8.31 -21.17
C ALA A 70 -3.73 -9.38 -20.09
N ARG A 71 -4.75 -10.20 -19.80
CA ARG A 71 -4.68 -11.34 -18.85
C ARG A 71 -3.54 -12.27 -19.21
N ARG A 72 -3.46 -12.75 -20.45
CA ARG A 72 -2.39 -13.65 -20.92
C ARG A 72 -1.01 -12.99 -20.87
N PHE A 73 -0.91 -11.70 -21.17
CA PHE A 73 0.35 -10.95 -21.06
C PHE A 73 0.85 -10.93 -19.61
N ILE A 74 0.03 -10.51 -18.65
CA ILE A 74 0.39 -10.42 -17.23
C ILE A 74 0.79 -11.81 -16.69
N GLU A 75 -0.01 -12.83 -16.97
CA GLU A 75 0.26 -14.20 -16.55
C GLU A 75 1.58 -14.71 -17.11
N ARG A 76 1.86 -14.48 -18.38
CA ARG A 76 3.13 -14.87 -19.03
C ARG A 76 4.33 -14.17 -18.39
N GLU A 77 4.26 -12.85 -18.17
CA GLU A 77 5.35 -12.10 -17.58
C GLU A 77 5.62 -12.54 -16.13
N TRP A 78 4.57 -12.76 -15.33
CA TRP A 78 4.74 -13.29 -13.99
C TRP A 78 5.28 -14.72 -13.97
N ARG A 79 4.83 -15.62 -14.86
CA ARG A 79 5.41 -16.96 -14.99
C ARG A 79 6.89 -16.91 -15.38
N ARG A 80 7.27 -15.94 -16.22
CA ARG A 80 8.67 -15.73 -16.61
C ARG A 80 9.54 -15.33 -15.42
N CYS A 81 9.08 -14.41 -14.59
CA CYS A 81 9.85 -13.97 -13.42
C CYS A 81 9.75 -14.95 -12.22
N ALA A 82 8.74 -15.81 -12.18
CA ALA A 82 8.58 -16.86 -11.19
C ALA A 82 9.58 -18.01 -11.39
N ALA A 83 10.08 -18.20 -12.61
CA ALA A 83 11.03 -19.27 -12.89
C ALA A 83 12.27 -19.18 -12.00
N GLY A 84 12.53 -20.25 -11.24
CA GLY A 84 13.65 -20.32 -10.28
C GLY A 84 13.45 -19.52 -8.98
N THR A 85 12.23 -19.07 -8.70
CA THR A 85 11.84 -18.35 -7.46
C THR A 85 10.68 -19.08 -6.76
N PRO A 86 10.38 -18.79 -5.51
CA PRO A 86 9.21 -19.35 -4.82
C PRO A 86 7.86 -18.74 -5.22
N LEU A 87 7.82 -17.78 -6.15
CA LEU A 87 6.61 -17.11 -6.58
C LEU A 87 5.66 -18.08 -7.29
N GLN A 88 4.40 -18.12 -6.87
CA GLN A 88 3.36 -19.00 -7.40
C GLN A 88 2.30 -18.17 -8.13
N ILE A 89 1.94 -18.57 -9.36
CA ILE A 89 0.97 -17.86 -10.18
C ILE A 89 -0.33 -18.65 -10.25
N SER A 90 -1.43 -17.98 -9.96
CA SER A 90 -2.79 -18.53 -9.98
C SER A 90 -3.79 -17.49 -10.47
N THR A 91 -5.06 -17.89 -10.57
CA THR A 91 -6.19 -17.00 -10.88
C THR A 91 -7.28 -17.14 -9.85
N MET A 92 -8.01 -16.03 -9.60
CA MET A 92 -9.27 -16.02 -8.86
C MET A 92 -10.37 -15.57 -9.83
N ALA A 93 -11.28 -16.46 -10.19
CA ALA A 93 -12.32 -16.19 -11.18
C ALA A 93 -13.72 -16.38 -10.59
N HIS A 94 -14.66 -15.58 -11.06
CA HIS A 94 -16.09 -15.74 -10.82
C HIS A 94 -16.88 -15.14 -11.98
N THR A 95 -18.15 -15.51 -12.10
CA THR A 95 -19.07 -14.89 -13.07
C THR A 95 -19.93 -13.86 -12.36
N GLU A 96 -19.86 -12.63 -12.83
CA GLU A 96 -20.74 -11.54 -12.39
C GLU A 96 -21.97 -11.50 -13.30
N PRO A 97 -23.20 -11.47 -12.75
CA PRO A 97 -24.42 -11.36 -13.53
C PRO A 97 -24.52 -9.99 -14.20
N ALA A 98 -25.39 -9.89 -15.21
CA ALA A 98 -25.73 -8.60 -15.83
C ALA A 98 -26.23 -7.60 -14.77
N GLY A 99 -25.77 -6.36 -14.87
CA GLY A 99 -26.05 -5.31 -13.90
C GLY A 99 -25.89 -3.92 -14.50
N ARG A 100 -25.81 -2.92 -13.64
CA ARG A 100 -25.80 -1.51 -14.06
C ARG A 100 -24.63 -1.13 -14.98
N ARG A 101 -23.47 -1.80 -14.86
CA ARG A 101 -22.25 -1.52 -15.61
C ARG A 101 -21.74 -2.73 -16.41
N ILE A 102 -22.52 -3.80 -16.46
CA ILE A 102 -22.24 -5.03 -17.22
C ILE A 102 -23.52 -5.46 -17.91
N ALA A 103 -23.52 -5.47 -19.25
CA ALA A 103 -24.71 -5.75 -20.07
C ALA A 103 -25.12 -7.23 -20.08
N ALA A 104 -24.18 -8.15 -19.86
CA ALA A 104 -24.38 -9.60 -19.86
C ALA A 104 -23.54 -10.27 -18.76
N PRO A 105 -23.86 -11.51 -18.37
CA PRO A 105 -23.01 -12.26 -17.46
C PRO A 105 -21.55 -12.27 -17.96
N THR A 106 -20.62 -11.84 -17.13
CA THR A 106 -19.22 -11.62 -17.50
C THR A 106 -18.31 -12.33 -16.52
N GLU A 107 -17.32 -13.04 -17.05
CA GLU A 107 -16.28 -13.66 -16.23
C GLU A 107 -15.25 -12.62 -15.78
N ILE A 108 -15.13 -12.44 -14.47
CA ILE A 108 -14.15 -11.58 -13.80
C ILE A 108 -12.98 -12.47 -13.36
N VAL A 109 -11.76 -12.14 -13.80
CA VAL A 109 -10.57 -12.94 -13.50
C VAL A 109 -9.47 -12.05 -12.96
N ASN A 110 -9.11 -12.23 -11.70
CA ASN A 110 -7.89 -11.66 -11.14
C ASN A 110 -6.72 -12.62 -11.40
N ILE A 111 -5.57 -12.09 -11.81
CA ILE A 111 -4.33 -12.85 -11.87
C ILE A 111 -3.59 -12.57 -10.55
N VAL A 112 -3.13 -13.63 -9.91
CA VAL A 112 -2.54 -13.56 -8.57
C VAL A 112 -1.17 -14.21 -8.58
N ALA A 113 -0.17 -13.46 -8.06
CA ALA A 113 1.15 -13.98 -7.79
C ALA A 113 1.37 -14.01 -6.27
N THR A 114 1.54 -15.20 -5.71
CA THR A 114 1.74 -15.39 -4.27
C THR A 114 3.19 -15.73 -3.98
N LEU A 115 3.83 -14.94 -3.14
CA LEU A 115 5.18 -15.20 -2.62
C LEU A 115 5.05 -15.70 -1.17
N PRO A 116 5.23 -16.99 -0.92
CA PRO A 116 5.08 -17.58 0.41
C PRO A 116 6.05 -16.97 1.42
N GLY A 117 5.52 -16.54 2.57
CA GLY A 117 6.29 -16.21 3.76
C GLY A 117 6.43 -17.38 4.71
N ARG A 118 7.13 -17.19 5.82
CA ARG A 118 7.25 -18.21 6.88
C ARG A 118 5.90 -18.46 7.55
N ASP A 119 5.08 -17.41 7.72
CA ASP A 119 3.69 -17.53 8.15
C ASP A 119 2.75 -17.47 6.93
N PRO A 120 2.23 -18.63 6.47
CA PRO A 120 1.32 -18.69 5.32
C PRO A 120 -0.08 -18.13 5.61
N LYS A 121 -0.41 -17.89 6.87
CA LYS A 121 -1.73 -17.39 7.31
C LYS A 121 -1.76 -15.87 7.43
N ARG A 122 -0.60 -15.23 7.44
CA ARG A 122 -0.46 -13.78 7.53
C ARG A 122 -0.21 -13.20 6.14
N LEU A 123 -1.19 -12.48 5.60
CA LEU A 123 -1.16 -11.99 4.22
C LEU A 123 -0.98 -10.48 4.17
N ILE A 124 -0.14 -10.03 3.26
CA ILE A 124 -0.04 -8.64 2.81
C ILE A 124 -0.40 -8.62 1.33
N VAL A 125 -1.47 -7.92 0.97
CA VAL A 125 -2.01 -7.85 -0.39
C VAL A 125 -1.62 -6.53 -1.02
N VAL A 126 -1.19 -6.57 -2.28
CA VAL A 126 -0.96 -5.38 -3.11
C VAL A 126 -1.59 -5.56 -4.48
N SER A 127 -2.32 -4.56 -4.97
CA SER A 127 -3.04 -4.64 -6.24
C SER A 127 -2.89 -3.40 -7.12
N GLY A 128 -3.18 -3.60 -8.40
CA GLY A 128 -3.55 -2.62 -9.40
C GLY A 128 -4.57 -3.26 -10.33
N HIS A 129 -5.48 -2.49 -10.94
CA HIS A 129 -6.48 -3.07 -11.83
C HIS A 129 -6.02 -3.03 -13.29
N TYR A 130 -6.17 -4.15 -13.98
CA TYR A 130 -5.70 -4.22 -15.36
C TYR A 130 -6.81 -3.97 -16.40
N ASP A 131 -8.06 -3.86 -15.98
CA ASP A 131 -9.14 -3.37 -16.83
C ASP A 131 -9.01 -1.85 -17.05
N SER A 132 -9.65 -1.34 -18.08
CA SER A 132 -9.67 0.07 -18.46
C SER A 132 -11.00 0.43 -19.09
N ARG A 133 -11.32 1.72 -19.15
CA ARG A 133 -12.50 2.22 -19.86
C ARG A 133 -12.26 3.57 -20.53
N ASN A 134 -13.12 3.91 -21.47
CA ASN A 134 -13.27 5.26 -22.02
C ASN A 134 -14.39 6.04 -21.28
N ALA A 135 -14.90 7.11 -21.87
CA ALA A 135 -15.94 7.95 -21.27
C ALA A 135 -17.27 7.20 -21.07
N ASP A 136 -17.58 6.23 -21.91
CA ASP A 136 -18.75 5.36 -21.76
C ASP A 136 -18.36 4.08 -21.00
N VAL A 137 -18.82 3.95 -19.78
CA VAL A 137 -18.55 2.79 -18.92
C VAL A 137 -19.11 1.46 -19.46
N MET A 138 -19.97 1.51 -20.48
CA MET A 138 -20.56 0.34 -21.14
C MET A 138 -19.88 0.00 -22.47
N ASP A 139 -18.98 0.85 -22.97
CA ASP A 139 -18.28 0.64 -24.24
C ASP A 139 -17.13 -0.36 -24.10
N ALA A 140 -17.43 -1.63 -24.40
CA ALA A 140 -16.46 -2.72 -24.36
C ALA A 140 -15.59 -2.83 -25.64
N VAL A 141 -15.79 -1.96 -26.64
CA VAL A 141 -15.18 -2.09 -27.97
C VAL A 141 -14.28 -0.90 -28.33
N GLY A 142 -14.68 0.31 -27.96
CA GLY A 142 -13.96 1.55 -28.25
C GLY A 142 -12.58 1.60 -27.61
N GLU A 143 -11.72 2.47 -28.14
CA GLU A 143 -10.36 2.65 -27.62
C GLU A 143 -10.38 3.18 -26.20
N ALA A 144 -9.71 2.46 -25.33
CA ALA A 144 -9.52 2.76 -23.90
C ALA A 144 -8.13 2.28 -23.47
N PRO A 145 -7.03 2.96 -23.88
CA PRO A 145 -5.67 2.51 -23.60
C PRO A 145 -5.35 2.42 -22.10
N GLY A 146 -5.94 3.29 -21.25
CA GLY A 146 -5.83 3.23 -19.82
C GLY A 146 -4.37 3.15 -19.35
N ALA A 147 -3.51 4.02 -19.88
CA ALA A 147 -2.07 3.94 -19.61
C ALA A 147 -1.73 4.33 -18.18
N ASN A 148 -2.45 5.32 -17.64
CA ASN A 148 -2.32 5.75 -16.24
C ASN A 148 -3.40 5.11 -15.37
N ASP A 149 -4.63 4.99 -15.85
CA ASP A 149 -5.77 4.34 -15.19
C ASP A 149 -6.14 3.02 -15.89
N ASP A 150 -5.63 1.81 -15.49
CA ASP A 150 -4.62 1.67 -14.45
C ASP A 150 -3.52 0.69 -14.90
N ALA A 151 -3.00 0.88 -16.13
CA ALA A 151 -1.79 0.13 -16.47
C ALA A 151 -0.61 0.56 -15.57
N SER A 152 -0.58 1.81 -15.07
CA SER A 152 0.48 2.29 -14.18
C SER A 152 0.56 1.50 -12.87
N GLY A 153 -0.56 1.31 -12.18
CA GLY A 153 -0.62 0.50 -10.96
C GLY A 153 -0.40 -0.99 -11.24
N THR A 154 -1.00 -1.50 -12.31
CA THR A 154 -0.81 -2.90 -12.71
C THR A 154 0.67 -3.23 -12.92
N VAL A 155 1.42 -2.42 -13.69
CA VAL A 155 2.83 -2.70 -13.97
C VAL A 155 3.72 -2.48 -12.74
N ALA A 156 3.36 -1.54 -11.85
CA ALA A 156 4.03 -1.39 -10.57
C ALA A 156 3.91 -2.68 -9.74
N VAL A 157 2.73 -3.27 -9.64
CA VAL A 157 2.49 -4.54 -8.93
C VAL A 157 3.20 -5.70 -9.61
N MET A 158 3.26 -5.72 -10.95
CA MET A 158 4.02 -6.73 -11.68
C MET A 158 5.52 -6.69 -11.33
N GLU A 159 6.11 -5.51 -11.31
CA GLU A 159 7.53 -5.34 -10.95
C GLU A 159 7.81 -5.62 -9.47
N LEU A 160 6.90 -5.24 -8.56
CA LEU A 160 7.00 -5.58 -7.14
C LEU A 160 7.09 -7.09 -6.93
N ALA A 161 6.19 -7.86 -7.56
CA ALA A 161 6.20 -9.32 -7.49
C ALA A 161 7.53 -9.92 -7.98
N CYS A 162 8.00 -9.46 -9.15
CA CYS A 162 9.24 -9.96 -9.76
C CYS A 162 10.50 -9.57 -8.97
N ALA A 163 10.56 -8.37 -8.41
CA ALA A 163 11.67 -7.92 -7.58
C ALA A 163 11.70 -8.65 -6.24
N MET A 164 10.57 -8.71 -5.54
CA MET A 164 10.48 -9.31 -4.21
C MET A 164 10.64 -10.83 -4.24
N ALA A 165 10.26 -11.52 -5.33
CA ALA A 165 10.52 -12.94 -5.52
C ALA A 165 12.01 -13.31 -5.50
N ARG A 166 12.90 -12.36 -5.76
CA ARG A 166 14.36 -12.52 -5.74
C ARG A 166 15.00 -12.05 -4.42
N SER A 167 14.21 -11.81 -3.39
CA SER A 167 14.74 -11.40 -2.10
C SER A 167 15.74 -12.42 -1.57
N PRO A 168 16.95 -12.00 -1.16
CA PRO A 168 17.92 -12.90 -0.54
C PRO A 168 17.52 -13.28 0.89
N LYS A 169 16.54 -12.57 1.47
CA LYS A 169 16.01 -12.80 2.80
C LYS A 169 14.54 -13.21 2.68
N PRO A 170 14.12 -14.37 3.26
CA PRO A 170 12.73 -14.77 3.28
C PRO A 170 11.87 -13.77 4.07
N PHE A 171 10.63 -13.60 3.65
CA PHE A 171 9.65 -12.78 4.37
C PHE A 171 8.98 -13.58 5.48
N GLU A 172 8.55 -12.91 6.54
CA GLU A 172 7.74 -13.51 7.61
C GLU A 172 6.28 -13.66 7.16
N ALA A 173 5.72 -12.61 6.53
CA ALA A 173 4.36 -12.64 5.98
C ALA A 173 4.37 -13.13 4.52
N THR A 174 3.28 -13.79 4.09
CA THR A 174 3.01 -14.12 2.70
C THR A 174 2.56 -12.88 1.95
N LEU A 175 3.18 -12.60 0.80
CA LEU A 175 2.83 -11.49 -0.08
C LEU A 175 1.93 -11.98 -1.22
N VAL A 176 0.84 -11.25 -1.44
CA VAL A 176 -0.15 -11.53 -2.50
C VAL A 176 -0.20 -10.33 -3.44
N PHE A 177 0.33 -10.49 -4.65
CA PHE A 177 0.31 -9.49 -5.70
C PHE A 177 -0.86 -9.81 -6.64
N ALA A 178 -1.73 -8.84 -6.90
CA ALA A 178 -2.93 -9.06 -7.69
C ALA A 178 -3.08 -8.03 -8.81
N ALA A 179 -3.20 -8.52 -10.05
CA ALA A 179 -3.77 -7.74 -11.14
C ALA A 179 -5.28 -8.01 -11.13
N VAL A 180 -6.05 -7.00 -10.74
CA VAL A 180 -7.49 -7.11 -10.49
C VAL A 180 -8.27 -6.73 -11.74
N SER A 181 -9.44 -7.31 -11.95
CA SER A 181 -10.36 -6.99 -13.05
C SER A 181 -11.71 -6.54 -12.53
N GLY A 182 -12.41 -5.73 -13.30
CA GLY A 182 -13.75 -5.25 -12.96
C GLY A 182 -13.77 -4.14 -11.92
N GLU A 183 -12.67 -3.40 -11.75
CA GLU A 183 -12.64 -2.19 -10.93
C GLU A 183 -13.62 -1.17 -11.48
N GLU A 184 -13.51 -0.85 -12.76
CA GLU A 184 -14.27 0.15 -13.49
C GLU A 184 -15.77 -0.16 -13.54
N GLN A 185 -16.13 -1.43 -13.43
CA GLN A 185 -17.53 -1.87 -13.40
C GLN A 185 -18.11 -1.98 -11.99
N GLY A 186 -17.31 -1.69 -10.97
CA GLY A 186 -17.78 -1.61 -9.58
C GLY A 186 -17.00 -2.45 -8.59
N LEU A 187 -15.68 -2.51 -8.70
CA LEU A 187 -14.75 -3.19 -7.77
C LEU A 187 -14.98 -4.71 -7.69
N LEU A 188 -15.45 -5.32 -8.79
CA LEU A 188 -16.00 -6.69 -8.78
C LEU A 188 -14.95 -7.74 -8.40
N GLY A 189 -13.75 -7.65 -9.00
CA GLY A 189 -12.66 -8.56 -8.70
C GLY A 189 -12.11 -8.38 -7.29
N ALA A 190 -11.99 -7.14 -6.81
CA ALA A 190 -11.55 -6.83 -5.47
C ALA A 190 -12.55 -7.29 -4.41
N ALA A 191 -13.85 -7.14 -4.67
CA ALA A 191 -14.92 -7.59 -3.76
C ALA A 191 -14.90 -9.12 -3.59
N ASN A 192 -14.73 -9.86 -4.69
CA ASN A 192 -14.59 -11.31 -4.63
C ASN A 192 -13.28 -11.72 -3.94
N MET A 193 -12.15 -11.07 -4.26
CA MET A 193 -10.86 -11.34 -3.62
C MET A 193 -10.92 -11.08 -2.10
N ALA A 194 -11.50 -9.97 -1.66
CA ALA A 194 -11.66 -9.66 -0.25
C ALA A 194 -12.49 -10.72 0.48
N LYS A 195 -13.54 -11.26 -0.18
CA LYS A 195 -14.35 -12.36 0.36
C LYS A 195 -13.55 -13.66 0.47
N LEU A 196 -12.77 -14.01 -0.55
CA LEU A 196 -11.99 -15.25 -0.59
C LEU A 196 -10.81 -15.26 0.37
N LEU A 197 -10.22 -14.09 0.66
CA LEU A 197 -9.09 -13.96 1.59
C LEU A 197 -9.54 -13.71 3.03
N ASP A 198 -10.78 -13.30 3.28
CA ASP A 198 -11.32 -13.06 4.61
C ASP A 198 -11.98 -14.32 5.18
N VAL A 199 -11.16 -15.33 5.46
CA VAL A 199 -11.59 -16.63 5.97
C VAL A 199 -10.99 -16.92 7.34
N GLU A 200 -11.63 -17.82 8.10
CA GLU A 200 -11.15 -18.22 9.41
C GLU A 200 -9.73 -18.83 9.35
N GLY A 201 -8.90 -18.46 10.31
CA GLY A 201 -7.53 -18.94 10.40
C GLY A 201 -6.55 -18.25 9.47
N GLN A 202 -6.98 -17.23 8.71
CA GLN A 202 -6.16 -16.38 7.87
C GLN A 202 -6.29 -14.92 8.27
N THR A 203 -5.22 -14.16 8.19
CA THR A 203 -5.20 -12.73 8.53
C THR A 203 -4.68 -11.92 7.35
N VAL A 204 -5.54 -11.11 6.73
CA VAL A 204 -5.10 -10.04 5.84
C VAL A 204 -4.68 -8.86 6.71
N GLU A 205 -3.36 -8.73 6.95
CA GLU A 205 -2.79 -7.69 7.80
C GLU A 205 -2.80 -6.32 7.12
N ALA A 206 -2.60 -6.31 5.80
CA ALA A 206 -2.58 -5.10 5.00
C ALA A 206 -3.08 -5.37 3.57
N MET A 207 -3.78 -4.40 3.01
CA MET A 207 -4.10 -4.34 1.58
C MET A 207 -3.75 -2.95 1.03
N ILE A 208 -3.04 -2.91 -0.07
CA ILE A 208 -2.57 -1.68 -0.71
C ILE A 208 -2.98 -1.74 -2.18
N THR A 209 -3.78 -0.79 -2.65
CA THR A 209 -4.03 -0.65 -4.08
C THR A 209 -3.24 0.52 -4.66
N ASN A 210 -2.74 0.33 -5.87
CA ASN A 210 -2.10 1.35 -6.69
C ASN A 210 -3.03 1.63 -7.86
N ASP A 211 -3.51 2.86 -7.94
CA ASP A 211 -4.51 3.21 -8.94
C ASP A 211 -4.34 4.68 -9.32
N ILE A 212 -3.98 4.92 -10.57
CA ILE A 212 -3.55 6.20 -11.14
C ILE A 212 -2.28 6.68 -10.43
N VAL A 213 -1.15 6.04 -10.70
CA VAL A 213 0.14 6.32 -10.04
C VAL A 213 1.26 6.71 -11.01
N GLY A 214 0.91 7.05 -12.26
CA GLY A 214 1.87 7.24 -13.34
C GLY A 214 2.28 8.68 -13.60
N SER A 215 1.59 9.72 -13.08
CA SER A 215 1.90 11.10 -13.43
C SER A 215 2.06 12.02 -12.23
N PRO A 216 3.16 12.79 -12.13
CA PRO A 216 3.29 13.85 -11.12
C PRO A 216 2.69 15.19 -11.55
N ARG A 217 1.99 15.24 -12.70
CA ARG A 217 1.56 16.48 -13.35
C ARG A 217 0.03 16.61 -13.32
N GLY A 218 -0.43 17.79 -12.90
CA GLY A 218 -1.84 18.17 -12.96
C GLY A 218 -2.22 18.89 -14.26
N ALA A 219 -3.53 19.09 -14.44
CA ALA A 219 -4.09 19.73 -15.63
C ALA A 219 -3.74 21.22 -15.78
N ASN A 220 -3.45 21.90 -14.67
CA ASN A 220 -3.15 23.35 -14.64
C ASN A 220 -1.64 23.65 -14.56
N GLY A 221 -0.79 22.67 -14.87
CA GLY A 221 0.66 22.82 -14.86
C GLY A 221 1.33 22.54 -13.52
N GLU A 222 0.58 22.01 -12.54
CA GLU A 222 1.15 21.50 -11.29
C GLU A 222 2.17 20.39 -11.60
N HIS A 223 3.24 20.32 -10.79
CA HIS A 223 4.27 19.30 -10.93
C HIS A 223 4.91 18.95 -9.58
N ALA A 224 4.68 17.73 -9.10
CA ALA A 224 5.19 17.25 -7.81
C ALA A 224 5.82 15.85 -7.93
N PRO A 225 7.01 15.71 -8.55
CA PRO A 225 7.63 14.41 -8.86
C PRO A 225 8.14 13.66 -7.64
N MET A 226 8.13 14.29 -6.47
CA MET A 226 8.56 13.72 -5.20
C MET A 226 7.40 13.57 -4.20
N ARG A 227 6.14 13.58 -4.69
CA ARG A 227 4.94 13.44 -3.84
C ARG A 227 4.02 12.37 -4.37
N LEU A 228 3.33 11.70 -3.45
CA LEU A 228 2.31 10.70 -3.72
C LEU A 228 1.21 10.83 -2.66
N ARG A 229 -0.06 10.74 -3.05
CA ARG A 229 -1.18 10.72 -2.10
C ARG A 229 -1.45 9.30 -1.62
N LEU A 230 -1.84 9.15 -0.36
CA LEU A 230 -2.27 7.90 0.24
C LEU A 230 -3.57 8.11 1.02
N PHE A 231 -4.65 7.52 0.54
CA PHE A 231 -5.94 7.50 1.25
C PHE A 231 -5.92 6.38 2.29
N ALA A 232 -6.09 6.74 3.56
CA ALA A 232 -5.85 5.83 4.69
C ALA A 232 -6.83 6.11 5.86
N ASP A 233 -8.14 5.98 5.58
CA ASP A 233 -9.19 6.14 6.60
C ASP A 233 -10.00 4.86 6.77
N GLY A 234 -10.09 4.39 8.01
CA GLY A 234 -10.94 3.27 8.41
C GLY A 234 -12.26 3.67 9.09
N LEU A 235 -12.50 4.95 9.32
CA LEU A 235 -13.68 5.43 10.05
C LEU A 235 -14.96 5.45 9.18
N ASP A 236 -14.87 5.84 7.92
CA ASP A 236 -16.04 5.96 7.03
C ASP A 236 -16.85 4.64 6.88
N PRO A 237 -16.24 3.44 6.79
CA PRO A 237 -16.99 2.20 6.81
C PRO A 237 -17.82 2.01 8.09
N LEU A 238 -17.30 2.41 9.24
CA LEU A 238 -18.02 2.35 10.52
C LEU A 238 -19.21 3.32 10.53
N LEU A 239 -19.05 4.54 10.04
CA LEU A 239 -20.12 5.52 9.92
C LEU A 239 -21.22 5.03 8.97
N ARG A 240 -20.87 4.45 7.82
CA ARG A 240 -21.82 3.88 6.87
C ARG A 240 -22.62 2.72 7.48
N LEU A 241 -21.97 1.88 8.26
CA LEU A 241 -22.63 0.79 8.97
C LEU A 241 -23.65 1.32 10.00
N MET A 242 -23.29 2.35 10.75
CA MET A 242 -24.20 3.00 11.70
C MET A 242 -25.43 3.61 11.00
N LEU A 243 -25.26 4.16 9.80
CA LEU A 243 -26.35 4.73 9.00
C LEU A 243 -27.27 3.68 8.37
N ARG A 244 -26.84 2.42 8.23
CA ARG A 244 -27.68 1.31 7.72
C ARG A 244 -28.72 0.78 8.73
N GLY A 245 -28.67 1.26 9.96
CA GLY A 245 -29.66 0.95 11.01
C GLY A 245 -29.43 -0.37 11.75
N ALA A 246 -30.21 -0.58 12.82
CA ALA A 246 -30.17 -1.76 13.65
C ALA A 246 -30.71 -2.99 12.87
N GLY A 247 -29.83 -3.90 12.47
CA GLY A 247 -30.17 -5.12 11.73
C GLY A 247 -29.08 -5.60 10.77
N ALA A 248 -28.09 -4.77 10.46
CA ALA A 248 -26.91 -5.21 9.71
C ALA A 248 -25.98 -6.03 10.64
N GLU A 249 -25.66 -7.24 10.25
CA GLU A 249 -24.68 -8.06 10.96
C GLU A 249 -23.31 -7.41 10.88
N ILE A 250 -22.76 -7.03 12.03
CA ILE A 250 -21.47 -6.34 12.14
C ILE A 250 -20.38 -7.39 12.37
N SER A 251 -19.38 -7.45 11.48
CA SER A 251 -18.26 -8.36 11.68
C SER A 251 -17.52 -8.06 12.99
N PRO A 252 -16.92 -9.09 13.64
CA PRO A 252 -16.14 -8.88 14.87
C PRO A 252 -15.04 -7.83 14.73
N ARG A 253 -14.39 -7.74 13.56
CA ARG A 253 -13.35 -6.74 13.28
C ARG A 253 -13.91 -5.31 13.26
N LEU A 254 -15.03 -5.09 12.57
CA LEU A 254 -15.67 -3.76 12.54
C LEU A 254 -16.15 -3.36 13.94
N LYS A 255 -16.65 -4.31 14.73
CA LYS A 255 -17.04 -4.07 16.13
C LYS A 255 -15.82 -3.67 16.99
N ALA A 256 -14.70 -4.34 16.82
CA ALA A 256 -13.45 -3.99 17.51
C ALA A 256 -12.96 -2.58 17.11
N GLN A 257 -12.99 -2.24 15.82
CA GLN A 257 -12.63 -0.89 15.36
C GLN A 257 -13.58 0.19 15.88
N GLN A 258 -14.87 -0.11 15.97
CA GLN A 258 -15.86 0.79 16.59
C GLN A 258 -15.52 1.05 18.06
N GLN A 259 -15.10 0.03 18.80
CA GLN A 259 -14.67 0.16 20.19
C GLN A 259 -13.39 0.99 20.30
N LEU A 260 -12.40 0.80 19.41
CA LEU A 260 -11.19 1.62 19.35
C LEU A 260 -11.53 3.08 19.05
N ALA A 261 -12.38 3.36 18.07
CA ALA A 261 -12.81 4.72 17.74
C ALA A 261 -13.51 5.39 18.92
N ALA A 262 -14.42 4.67 19.61
CA ALA A 262 -15.12 5.15 20.80
C ALA A 262 -14.17 5.41 21.99
N ALA A 263 -13.02 4.75 22.04
CA ALA A 263 -11.98 4.94 23.04
C ALA A 263 -10.97 6.06 22.69
N GLY A 264 -11.27 6.90 21.69
CA GLY A 264 -10.42 8.01 21.27
C GLY A 264 -9.41 7.64 20.16
N GLY A 265 -9.46 6.43 19.61
CA GLY A 265 -8.55 5.94 18.56
C GLY A 265 -9.11 6.07 17.14
N SER A 266 -10.00 7.03 16.84
CA SER A 266 -10.57 7.21 15.50
C SER A 266 -9.51 7.42 14.43
N ASP A 267 -8.46 8.17 14.73
CA ASP A 267 -7.34 8.47 13.83
C ASP A 267 -6.24 7.39 13.86
N ASP A 268 -6.44 6.34 14.65
CA ASP A 268 -5.48 5.27 14.89
C ASP A 268 -5.99 3.86 14.53
N LEU A 269 -7.04 3.82 13.72
CA LEU A 269 -7.56 2.58 13.15
C LEU A 269 -6.52 1.90 12.23
N PRO A 270 -6.63 0.60 11.98
CA PRO A 270 -5.62 -0.18 11.25
C PRO A 270 -5.20 0.41 9.90
N ALA A 271 -6.12 0.98 9.12
CA ALA A 271 -5.81 1.63 7.85
C ALA A 271 -4.90 2.86 8.03
N ALA A 272 -5.16 3.70 9.05
CA ALA A 272 -4.33 4.86 9.36
C ALA A 272 -2.92 4.44 9.82
N GLN A 273 -2.80 3.35 10.60
CA GLN A 273 -1.50 2.81 11.00
C GLN A 273 -0.72 2.25 9.80
N LEU A 274 -1.38 1.57 8.88
CA LEU A 274 -0.79 1.14 7.61
C LEU A 274 -0.28 2.33 6.80
N GLY A 275 -1.09 3.38 6.68
CA GLY A 275 -0.69 4.62 6.00
C GLY A 275 0.56 5.26 6.62
N ARG A 276 0.62 5.36 7.95
CA ARG A 276 1.82 5.89 8.66
C ARG A 276 3.06 5.02 8.47
N HIS A 277 2.89 3.68 8.45
CA HIS A 277 3.99 2.76 8.18
C HIS A 277 4.58 2.98 6.78
N LEU A 278 3.71 3.01 5.76
CA LEU A 278 4.12 3.21 4.35
C LEU A 278 4.79 4.57 4.14
N ALA A 279 4.23 5.64 4.73
CA ALA A 279 4.80 6.97 4.62
C ALA A 279 6.21 7.04 5.26
N ARG A 280 6.36 6.48 6.46
CA ARG A 280 7.65 6.45 7.15
C ARG A 280 8.70 5.62 6.40
N ALA A 281 8.31 4.47 5.85
CA ALA A 281 9.21 3.63 5.06
C ALA A 281 9.67 4.37 3.79
N ALA A 282 8.74 5.00 3.06
CA ALA A 282 9.08 5.76 1.87
C ALA A 282 10.04 6.92 2.17
N GLU A 283 9.78 7.70 3.20
CA GLU A 283 10.66 8.83 3.60
C GLU A 283 12.05 8.38 4.04
N HIS A 284 12.13 7.24 4.71
CA HIS A 284 13.41 6.70 5.17
C HIS A 284 14.28 6.19 4.00
N TYR A 285 13.67 5.45 3.06
CA TYR A 285 14.41 4.77 2.00
C TYR A 285 14.49 5.55 0.68
N LEU A 286 13.67 6.60 0.50
CA LEU A 286 13.68 7.49 -0.65
C LEU A 286 13.80 8.95 -0.18
N PRO A 287 14.99 9.42 0.16
CA PRO A 287 15.18 10.78 0.66
C PRO A 287 14.54 11.85 -0.23
N GLY A 288 13.70 12.70 0.36
CA GLY A 288 12.95 13.74 -0.32
C GLY A 288 11.63 13.30 -0.95
N PHE A 289 11.32 11.99 -1.00
CA PHE A 289 10.01 11.51 -1.43
C PHE A 289 9.02 11.58 -0.28
N GLN A 290 7.85 12.19 -0.51
CA GLN A 290 6.84 12.44 0.50
C GLN A 290 5.53 11.75 0.16
N ILE A 291 4.94 11.05 1.13
CA ILE A 291 3.59 10.52 1.05
C ILE A 291 2.65 11.44 1.84
N ASP A 292 1.67 12.01 1.13
CA ASP A 292 0.61 12.81 1.73
C ASP A 292 -0.48 11.88 2.26
N LEU A 293 -0.52 11.70 3.58
CA LEU A 293 -1.57 10.93 4.24
C LEU A 293 -2.88 11.71 4.22
N ILE A 294 -3.89 11.15 3.56
CA ILE A 294 -5.23 11.71 3.47
C ILE A 294 -6.17 10.88 4.33
N GLN A 295 -6.64 11.44 5.43
CA GLN A 295 -7.59 10.81 6.35
C GLN A 295 -9.00 10.81 5.75
N ARG A 296 -9.14 10.11 4.65
CA ARG A 296 -10.39 9.85 3.95
C ARG A 296 -10.30 8.46 3.33
N ARG A 297 -11.45 7.81 3.18
CA ARG A 297 -11.51 6.48 2.53
C ARG A 297 -11.08 6.55 1.07
N ASP A 298 -11.45 7.60 0.34
CA ASP A 298 -11.10 7.86 -1.06
C ASP A 298 -11.50 9.29 -1.46
N ARG A 299 -11.38 9.61 -2.74
CA ARG A 299 -11.84 10.83 -3.39
C ARG A 299 -13.35 10.98 -3.26
N THR A 300 -13.87 12.21 -3.44
CA THR A 300 -15.30 12.48 -3.34
C THR A 300 -16.10 11.72 -4.38
N LEU A 301 -17.06 10.89 -3.96
CA LEU A 301 -17.95 10.06 -4.80
C LEU A 301 -17.23 9.06 -5.72
N ARG A 302 -15.98 8.70 -5.38
CA ARG A 302 -15.17 7.72 -6.10
C ARG A 302 -14.72 6.60 -5.17
N GLY A 303 -14.08 5.60 -5.70
CA GLY A 303 -13.62 4.43 -4.98
C GLY A 303 -12.36 3.83 -5.58
N GLY A 304 -11.99 2.67 -5.12
CA GLY A 304 -10.91 1.83 -5.60
C GLY A 304 -10.91 0.48 -4.89
N ASP A 305 -10.05 -0.44 -5.32
CA ASP A 305 -10.03 -1.85 -4.91
C ASP A 305 -9.77 -2.08 -3.41
N HIS A 306 -9.30 -1.08 -2.67
CA HIS A 306 -9.14 -1.16 -1.21
C HIS A 306 -10.48 -1.12 -0.45
N LEU A 307 -11.54 -0.55 -1.04
CA LEU A 307 -12.82 -0.34 -0.36
C LEU A 307 -13.51 -1.65 0.08
N PRO A 308 -13.57 -2.72 -0.73
CA PRO A 308 -14.16 -3.99 -0.30
C PRO A 308 -13.45 -4.60 0.91
N PHE A 309 -12.15 -4.34 1.08
CA PHE A 309 -11.37 -4.77 2.24
C PHE A 309 -11.67 -3.89 3.47
N LEU A 310 -11.73 -2.57 3.31
CA LEU A 310 -12.13 -1.65 4.38
C LEU A 310 -13.53 -1.97 4.91
N GLU A 311 -14.47 -2.29 4.03
CA GLU A 311 -15.86 -2.64 4.40
C GLU A 311 -15.95 -3.95 5.21
N ARG A 312 -14.88 -4.77 5.19
CA ARG A 312 -14.72 -5.96 6.03
C ARG A 312 -13.94 -5.71 7.32
N GLY A 313 -13.51 -4.45 7.56
CA GLY A 313 -12.69 -4.07 8.70
C GLY A 313 -11.23 -4.50 8.56
N LEU A 314 -10.75 -4.72 7.35
CA LEU A 314 -9.35 -5.00 7.06
C LEU A 314 -8.59 -3.67 6.87
N ALA A 315 -7.30 -3.63 7.22
CA ALA A 315 -6.46 -2.47 6.97
C ALA A 315 -6.19 -2.36 5.47
N ALA A 316 -6.79 -1.37 4.81
CA ALA A 316 -6.64 -1.19 3.38
C ALA A 316 -6.48 0.29 3.03
N VAL A 317 -5.61 0.57 2.05
CA VAL A 317 -5.22 1.93 1.65
C VAL A 317 -5.08 2.01 0.13
N ARG A 318 -5.15 3.24 -0.41
CA ARG A 318 -4.97 3.51 -1.83
C ARG A 318 -3.88 4.54 -2.07
N PHE A 319 -2.88 4.18 -2.87
CA PHE A 319 -1.97 5.11 -3.51
C PHE A 319 -2.59 5.70 -4.77
N THR A 320 -2.37 7.02 -4.97
CA THR A 320 -2.70 7.71 -6.22
C THR A 320 -1.79 8.94 -6.41
N GLU A 321 -1.63 9.37 -7.63
CA GLU A 321 -0.80 10.52 -8.00
C GLU A 321 -1.23 11.83 -7.31
N PRO A 322 -0.32 12.83 -7.18
CA PRO A 322 -0.61 14.06 -6.44
C PRO A 322 -1.71 14.91 -7.06
N PHE A 323 -1.85 14.87 -8.39
CA PHE A 323 -2.83 15.66 -9.14
C PHE A 323 -3.44 14.81 -10.24
N GLU A 324 -4.74 14.60 -10.22
CA GLU A 324 -5.44 13.87 -11.28
C GLU A 324 -5.74 14.80 -12.47
N ASN A 325 -5.57 14.28 -13.68
CA ASN A 325 -5.91 14.99 -14.90
C ASN A 325 -7.15 14.40 -15.58
N PHE A 326 -8.32 14.94 -15.30
CA PHE A 326 -9.60 14.48 -15.85
C PHE A 326 -9.78 14.77 -17.35
N ALA A 327 -8.87 15.53 -17.98
CA ALA A 327 -8.86 15.65 -19.44
C ALA A 327 -8.31 14.39 -20.13
N ASN A 328 -7.59 13.56 -19.40
CA ASN A 328 -7.01 12.29 -19.88
C ASN A 328 -7.76 11.08 -19.30
N GLN A 329 -7.94 11.04 -17.99
CA GLN A 329 -8.55 9.91 -17.27
C GLN A 329 -9.99 9.65 -17.75
N HIS A 330 -10.31 8.38 -18.05
CA HIS A 330 -11.63 7.93 -18.54
C HIS A 330 -12.10 8.68 -19.79
N GLN A 331 -11.19 9.12 -20.65
CA GLN A 331 -11.53 9.89 -21.84
C GLN A 331 -11.40 9.04 -23.12
N ASN A 332 -12.27 9.33 -24.10
CA ASN A 332 -12.09 8.80 -25.44
C ASN A 332 -10.79 9.35 -26.03
N VAL A 333 -10.05 8.51 -26.73
CA VAL A 333 -8.89 8.94 -27.51
C VAL A 333 -9.37 9.86 -28.63
N ARG A 334 -8.90 11.09 -28.67
CA ARG A 334 -9.32 12.13 -29.62
C ARG A 334 -8.21 13.16 -29.85
N THR A 335 -8.35 13.93 -30.90
CA THR A 335 -7.50 15.10 -31.15
C THR A 335 -8.24 16.36 -30.71
N VAL A 336 -7.67 17.16 -29.83
CA VAL A 336 -8.19 18.44 -29.38
C VAL A 336 -7.13 19.51 -29.70
N ASN A 337 -7.49 20.48 -30.53
CA ASN A 337 -6.56 21.56 -30.97
C ASN A 337 -5.21 21.02 -31.51
N GLY A 338 -5.24 19.94 -32.29
CA GLY A 338 -4.07 19.31 -32.87
C GLY A 338 -3.22 18.46 -31.93
N LYS A 339 -3.66 18.27 -30.68
CA LYS A 339 -2.98 17.41 -29.67
C LYS A 339 -3.82 16.19 -29.36
N LEU A 340 -3.19 15.05 -29.18
CA LEU A 340 -3.83 13.84 -28.67
C LEU A 340 -4.29 14.07 -27.24
N ALA A 341 -5.47 13.54 -26.92
CA ALA A 341 -6.07 13.52 -25.60
C ALA A 341 -6.68 12.13 -25.36
N GLY A 342 -6.72 11.72 -24.12
CA GLY A 342 -7.10 10.38 -23.65
C GLY A 342 -6.07 9.89 -22.63
N ASP A 343 -6.26 8.69 -22.12
CA ASP A 343 -5.30 8.09 -21.19
C ASP A 343 -4.22 7.32 -21.95
N LEU A 344 -3.18 8.05 -22.33
CA LEU A 344 -2.13 7.61 -23.25
C LEU A 344 -0.77 7.48 -22.56
N VAL A 345 0.09 6.60 -23.09
CA VAL A 345 1.43 6.30 -22.57
C VAL A 345 2.32 7.56 -22.47
N GLU A 346 2.14 8.51 -23.38
CA GLU A 346 2.92 9.76 -23.40
C GLU A 346 2.70 10.68 -22.21
N PHE A 347 1.62 10.47 -21.43
CA PHE A 347 1.32 11.21 -20.21
C PHE A 347 1.85 10.52 -18.94
N VAL A 348 2.41 9.32 -19.06
CA VAL A 348 3.04 8.60 -17.95
C VAL A 348 4.52 8.99 -17.81
N ASP A 349 4.90 9.42 -16.60
CA ASP A 349 6.29 9.68 -16.21
C ASP A 349 6.88 8.42 -15.55
N PHE A 350 7.67 7.66 -16.28
CA PHE A 350 8.20 6.39 -15.82
C PHE A 350 9.28 6.52 -14.75
N ASP A 351 9.97 7.66 -14.66
CA ASP A 351 10.88 7.93 -13.56
C ASP A 351 10.09 8.19 -12.26
N TYR A 352 8.97 8.89 -12.35
CA TYR A 352 8.03 9.04 -11.24
C TYR A 352 7.44 7.69 -10.84
N LEU A 353 6.89 6.92 -11.79
CA LEU A 353 6.31 5.60 -11.54
C LEU A 353 7.32 4.65 -10.88
N SER A 354 8.60 4.71 -11.28
CA SER A 354 9.65 3.90 -10.64
C SER A 354 9.89 4.32 -9.18
N ARG A 355 9.79 5.60 -8.85
CA ARG A 355 9.87 6.08 -7.45
C ARG A 355 8.67 5.61 -6.64
N VAL A 356 7.46 5.69 -7.19
CA VAL A 356 6.24 5.15 -6.56
C VAL A 356 6.37 3.65 -6.29
N THR A 357 6.84 2.89 -7.28
CA THR A 357 7.06 1.45 -7.13
C THR A 357 8.09 1.13 -6.05
N ARG A 358 9.17 1.91 -5.96
CA ARG A 358 10.17 1.77 -4.87
C ARG A 358 9.62 2.15 -3.51
N ALA A 359 8.75 3.16 -3.42
CA ALA A 359 8.08 3.53 -2.17
C ALA A 359 7.17 2.39 -1.68
N ASN A 360 6.39 1.78 -2.59
CA ASN A 360 5.62 0.58 -2.30
C ASN A 360 6.51 -0.57 -1.80
N LEU A 361 7.61 -0.85 -2.51
CA LEU A 361 8.55 -1.91 -2.17
C LEU A 361 9.12 -1.72 -0.76
N ALA A 362 9.53 -0.50 -0.41
CA ALA A 362 10.06 -0.19 0.91
C ALA A 362 9.04 -0.48 2.03
N GLY A 363 7.79 -0.03 1.85
CA GLY A 363 6.72 -0.29 2.80
C GLY A 363 6.36 -1.77 2.92
N LEU A 364 6.19 -2.44 1.78
CA LEU A 364 5.85 -3.86 1.73
C LEU A 364 6.94 -4.75 2.35
N ALA A 365 8.20 -4.54 1.98
CA ALA A 365 9.31 -5.37 2.45
C ALA A 365 9.54 -5.20 3.96
N THR A 366 9.54 -3.97 4.46
CA THR A 366 9.72 -3.70 5.89
C THR A 366 8.58 -4.27 6.74
N LEU A 367 7.34 -4.23 6.25
CA LEU A 367 6.19 -4.84 6.91
C LEU A 367 6.25 -6.37 6.84
N ALA A 368 6.60 -6.93 5.69
CA ALA A 368 6.64 -8.38 5.50
C ALA A 368 7.78 -9.06 6.27
N TRP A 369 8.87 -8.37 6.59
CA TRP A 369 9.95 -8.86 7.46
C TRP A 369 9.68 -8.65 8.95
N ALA A 370 8.71 -7.82 9.31
CA ALA A 370 8.37 -7.57 10.70
C ALA A 370 7.59 -8.75 11.31
N PRO A 371 7.63 -8.95 12.64
CA PRO A 371 6.71 -9.86 13.33
C PRO A 371 5.26 -9.33 13.24
N PRO A 372 4.24 -10.16 13.51
CA PRO A 372 2.87 -9.68 13.59
C PRO A 372 2.69 -8.63 14.70
N PRO A 373 1.69 -7.75 14.60
CA PRO A 373 1.39 -6.76 15.64
C PRO A 373 1.10 -7.42 17.00
N PRO A 374 1.46 -6.79 18.13
CA PRO A 374 1.13 -7.31 19.45
C PRO A 374 -0.38 -7.26 19.69
N ALA A 375 -0.92 -8.28 20.37
CA ALA A 375 -2.32 -8.30 20.79
C ALA A 375 -2.49 -7.73 22.20
N GLY A 376 -3.74 -7.41 22.59
CA GLY A 376 -4.08 -7.01 23.93
C GLY A 376 -3.38 -5.76 24.43
N VAL A 377 -3.06 -4.84 23.52
CA VAL A 377 -2.44 -3.56 23.86
C VAL A 377 -3.45 -2.69 24.60
N LEU A 378 -3.10 -2.21 25.79
CA LEU A 378 -3.97 -1.42 26.67
C LEU A 378 -3.18 -0.39 27.46
N VAL A 379 -3.81 0.74 27.77
CA VAL A 379 -3.37 1.68 28.80
C VAL A 379 -4.07 1.33 30.11
N ASP A 380 -3.32 1.18 31.20
CA ASP A 380 -3.88 1.03 32.53
C ASP A 380 -4.38 2.40 33.03
N ALA A 381 -5.68 2.52 33.16
CA ALA A 381 -6.37 3.72 33.64
C ALA A 381 -6.98 3.54 35.05
N SER A 382 -6.55 2.53 35.79
CA SER A 382 -7.08 2.23 37.15
C SER A 382 -6.78 3.32 38.16
N GLU A 383 -5.67 4.06 37.99
CA GLU A 383 -5.24 5.14 38.87
C GLU A 383 -5.02 6.44 38.11
N LEU A 384 -5.29 7.57 38.75
CA LEU A 384 -4.94 8.89 38.22
C LEU A 384 -3.44 9.13 38.39
N SER A 385 -2.73 9.35 37.30
CA SER A 385 -1.29 9.55 37.27
C SER A 385 -0.86 10.35 36.06
N ASN A 386 0.19 11.15 36.19
CA ASN A 386 0.88 11.77 35.08
C ASN A 386 1.88 10.82 34.39
N ASP A 387 2.02 9.59 34.91
CA ASP A 387 2.76 8.50 34.29
C ASP A 387 1.77 7.57 33.58
N THR A 388 2.14 7.03 32.43
CA THR A 388 1.30 6.07 31.70
C THR A 388 1.89 4.67 31.76
N ARG A 389 1.09 3.72 32.23
CA ARG A 389 1.39 2.30 32.21
C ARG A 389 0.68 1.62 31.06
N LEU A 390 1.44 0.86 30.23
CA LEU A 390 0.92 0.08 29.12
C LEU A 390 1.15 -1.40 29.36
N ARG A 391 0.27 -2.22 28.77
CA ARG A 391 0.38 -3.69 28.76
C ARG A 391 0.10 -4.22 27.37
N TRP A 392 0.71 -5.37 27.01
CA TRP A 392 0.49 -6.07 25.75
C TRP A 392 0.81 -7.55 25.88
N GLN A 393 0.33 -8.35 24.91
CA GLN A 393 0.67 -9.77 24.80
C GLN A 393 1.90 -9.97 23.91
N ALA A 394 2.56 -11.14 24.07
CA ALA A 394 3.68 -11.53 23.22
C ALA A 394 3.25 -11.63 21.75
N SER A 395 4.11 -11.14 20.87
CA SER A 395 4.00 -11.36 19.43
C SER A 395 5.00 -12.45 19.00
N PRO A 396 4.59 -13.47 18.25
CA PRO A 396 5.47 -14.52 17.75
C PRO A 396 6.63 -13.92 16.93
N GLY A 397 7.87 -14.36 17.21
CA GLY A 397 9.05 -13.90 16.49
C GLY A 397 9.53 -12.49 16.84
N ALA A 398 8.86 -11.78 17.77
CA ALA A 398 9.31 -10.47 18.22
C ALA A 398 10.58 -10.61 19.09
N THR A 399 11.58 -9.78 18.79
CA THR A 399 12.83 -9.65 19.57
C THR A 399 12.84 -8.42 20.48
N GLY A 400 11.79 -7.61 20.39
CA GLY A 400 11.56 -6.41 21.22
C GLY A 400 10.22 -5.79 20.93
N TYR A 401 9.92 -4.74 21.67
CA TYR A 401 8.71 -3.93 21.50
C TYR A 401 9.08 -2.46 21.51
N ARG A 402 8.31 -1.66 20.78
CA ARG A 402 8.42 -0.21 20.73
C ARG A 402 7.12 0.41 21.19
N VAL A 403 7.13 1.13 22.28
CA VAL A 403 6.05 2.02 22.68
C VAL A 403 6.22 3.34 21.96
N LEU A 404 5.16 3.78 21.30
CA LEU A 404 5.08 5.03 20.55
C LEU A 404 4.10 5.97 21.23
N TRP A 405 4.35 7.27 21.15
CA TRP A 405 3.34 8.26 21.53
C TRP A 405 3.43 9.53 20.67
N ARG A 406 2.34 10.22 20.61
CA ARG A 406 2.18 11.50 19.91
C ARG A 406 1.09 12.33 20.59
N ARG A 407 1.11 13.61 20.44
CA ARG A 407 -0.03 14.46 20.78
C ARG A 407 -1.22 14.09 19.91
N SER A 408 -2.43 14.28 20.43
CA SER A 408 -3.66 13.87 19.72
C SER A 408 -3.83 14.56 18.36
N GLU A 409 -3.38 15.81 18.21
CA GLU A 409 -3.42 16.59 16.98
C GLU A 409 -2.27 16.31 16.01
N ALA A 410 -1.25 15.57 16.43
CA ALA A 410 -0.10 15.25 15.57
C ALA A 410 -0.44 14.11 14.60
N ALA A 411 -0.14 14.28 13.31
CA ALA A 411 -0.38 13.26 12.29
C ALA A 411 0.59 12.06 12.39
N ARG A 412 1.75 12.24 13.03
CA ARG A 412 2.86 11.29 13.09
C ARG A 412 3.25 10.99 14.52
N TRP A 413 3.83 9.80 14.74
CA TRP A 413 4.46 9.44 16.03
C TRP A 413 5.63 10.39 16.32
N GLU A 414 5.62 11.04 17.48
CA GLU A 414 6.59 12.07 17.85
C GLU A 414 7.71 11.53 18.74
N ALA A 415 7.40 10.47 19.50
CA ALA A 415 8.38 9.86 20.41
C ALA A 415 8.21 8.34 20.47
N ALA A 416 9.28 7.66 20.89
CA ALA A 416 9.33 6.22 21.02
C ALA A 416 10.28 5.78 22.12
N ARG A 417 9.99 4.59 22.70
CA ARG A 417 10.89 3.89 23.63
C ARG A 417 10.88 2.40 23.36
N ASP A 418 12.05 1.80 23.23
CA ASP A 418 12.23 0.38 22.95
C ASP A 418 12.38 -0.42 24.22
N PHE A 419 11.85 -1.65 24.20
CA PHE A 419 11.84 -2.61 25.29
C PHE A 419 12.26 -4.00 24.78
N GLY A 420 12.83 -4.81 25.69
CA GLY A 420 13.27 -6.16 25.36
C GLY A 420 12.13 -7.14 25.06
N ALA A 421 12.49 -8.29 24.50
CA ALA A 421 11.57 -9.34 24.06
C ALA A 421 10.65 -9.88 25.16
N ASP A 422 11.10 -9.89 26.41
CA ASP A 422 10.35 -10.45 27.55
C ASP A 422 9.43 -9.42 28.25
N VAL A 423 9.51 -8.14 27.88
CA VAL A 423 8.72 -7.08 28.49
C VAL A 423 7.27 -7.14 27.96
N ARG A 424 6.30 -7.11 28.86
CA ARG A 424 4.86 -7.11 28.59
C ARG A 424 4.13 -5.94 29.22
N GLU A 425 4.83 -5.16 29.99
CA GLU A 425 4.34 -3.97 30.67
C GLU A 425 5.44 -2.90 30.68
N ALA A 426 5.07 -1.66 30.46
CA ALA A 426 5.99 -0.53 30.50
C ALA A 426 5.36 0.67 31.19
N LEU A 427 6.18 1.35 32.01
CA LEU A 427 5.85 2.67 32.57
C LEU A 427 6.57 3.75 31.77
N ILE A 428 5.81 4.67 31.23
CA ILE A 428 6.31 5.88 30.57
C ILE A 428 6.14 7.03 31.58
N ALA A 429 7.20 7.31 32.32
CA ALA A 429 7.19 8.32 33.36
C ALA A 429 7.11 9.74 32.79
N GLY A 430 6.31 10.59 33.40
CA GLY A 430 6.14 12.01 33.02
C GLY A 430 5.40 12.23 31.70
N VAL A 431 4.71 11.23 31.15
CA VAL A 431 3.89 11.35 29.94
C VAL A 431 2.47 10.89 30.26
N SER A 432 1.57 11.88 30.33
CA SER A 432 0.17 11.63 30.67
C SER A 432 -0.61 11.10 29.48
N ARG A 433 -1.41 10.07 29.71
CA ARG A 433 -2.38 9.53 28.74
C ARG A 433 -3.49 10.50 28.35
N ASP A 434 -3.66 11.58 29.13
CA ASP A 434 -4.66 12.61 28.84
C ASP A 434 -4.14 13.60 27.78
N ASP A 435 -2.81 13.68 27.60
CA ASP A 435 -2.17 14.61 26.64
C ASP A 435 -1.76 13.95 25.33
N VAL A 436 -1.59 12.61 25.32
CA VAL A 436 -1.04 11.90 24.16
C VAL A 436 -1.76 10.60 23.87
N VAL A 437 -1.64 10.17 22.63
CA VAL A 437 -2.09 8.87 22.13
C VAL A 437 -0.91 7.90 22.17
N PHE A 438 -1.12 6.68 22.66
CA PHE A 438 -0.11 5.62 22.72
C PHE A 438 -0.41 4.48 21.77
N ALA A 439 0.67 3.85 21.28
CA ALA A 439 0.61 2.59 20.56
C ALA A 439 1.82 1.70 20.84
N VAL A 440 1.71 0.41 20.50
CA VAL A 440 2.83 -0.54 20.65
C VAL A 440 3.06 -1.25 19.31
N GLN A 441 4.34 -1.43 18.97
CA GLN A 441 4.81 -2.23 17.84
C GLN A 441 5.67 -3.39 18.34
N ALA A 442 5.63 -4.53 17.62
CA ALA A 442 6.61 -5.59 17.76
C ALA A 442 7.79 -5.34 16.81
N LEU A 443 9.00 -5.67 17.25
CA LEU A 443 10.25 -5.47 16.51
C LEU A 443 10.89 -6.80 16.14
N SER A 444 11.42 -6.90 14.91
CA SER A 444 12.32 -7.98 14.50
C SER A 444 13.76 -7.71 14.93
N ALA A 445 14.61 -8.72 14.83
CA ALA A 445 16.05 -8.59 15.13
C ALA A 445 16.77 -7.56 14.23
N ASP A 446 16.27 -7.35 13.02
CA ASP A 446 16.80 -6.36 12.06
C ASP A 446 16.17 -4.96 12.25
N GLY A 447 15.32 -4.76 13.28
CA GLY A 447 14.69 -3.48 13.58
C GLY A 447 13.43 -3.17 12.77
N HIS A 448 12.94 -4.09 11.92
CA HIS A 448 11.65 -3.91 11.25
C HIS A 448 10.51 -3.97 12.26
N SER A 449 9.54 -3.08 12.13
CA SER A 449 8.42 -2.95 13.05
C SER A 449 7.10 -3.36 12.41
N SER A 450 6.28 -4.07 13.19
CA SER A 450 4.88 -4.33 12.85
C SER A 450 4.09 -3.03 12.65
N LEU A 451 2.85 -3.13 12.18
CA LEU A 451 1.90 -2.03 12.33
C LEU A 451 1.77 -1.68 13.82
N ALA A 452 1.59 -0.39 14.10
CA ALA A 452 1.34 0.08 15.45
C ALA A 452 -0.08 -0.30 15.89
N VAL A 453 -0.24 -0.75 17.12
CA VAL A 453 -1.54 -1.05 17.72
C VAL A 453 -1.85 0.02 18.74
N PHE A 454 -2.90 0.78 18.50
CA PHE A 454 -3.42 1.78 19.44
C PHE A 454 -3.71 1.14 20.80
N ALA A 455 -3.40 1.85 21.88
CA ALA A 455 -3.58 1.42 23.25
C ALA A 455 -4.84 2.06 23.88
N PRO A 456 -6.03 1.44 23.75
CA PRO A 456 -7.23 1.95 24.41
C PRO A 456 -7.08 1.84 25.94
N PRO A 457 -7.82 2.67 26.71
CA PRO A 457 -7.85 2.53 28.14
C PRO A 457 -8.50 1.21 28.56
N LEU A 458 -7.93 0.56 29.56
CA LEU A 458 -8.56 -0.57 30.25
C LEU A 458 -9.81 -0.04 31.00
N VAL A 459 -11.00 -0.38 30.52
CA VAL A 459 -12.23 -0.05 31.21
C VAL A 459 -12.46 -1.15 32.25
N PRO A 460 -12.53 -0.83 33.56
CA PRO A 460 -12.89 -1.80 34.57
C PRO A 460 -14.27 -2.39 34.24
N ALA A 461 -14.43 -3.70 34.36
CA ALA A 461 -15.75 -4.32 34.29
C ALA A 461 -16.65 -3.67 35.35
N ARG A 462 -17.75 -3.06 34.94
CA ARG A 462 -18.78 -2.53 35.84
C ARG A 462 -19.63 -3.66 36.38
#